data_f44e7a7ec6b177ec4af95eedf8bdc881
#
_entry.id   f44e7a7ec6b177ec4af95eedf8bdc881
#
_cell.length_a   1.000
_cell.length_b   1.000
_cell.length_c   1.000
_cell.angle_alpha   90.00
_cell.angle_beta   90.00
_cell.angle_gamma   90.00
#
_symmetry.space_group_name_H-M   'P 1'
#
loop_
_entity.id
_entity.type
_entity.pdbx_description
1 polymer ?
#
loop_
_entity_poly.entity_id
_entity_poly.type
_entity_poly.pdbx_seq_one_letter_code
_entity_poly.pdbx_strand_id
1 'polypeptide(L)'
;PGKGRFGVCICYDIWFPEVARSLAWMGAEAIFCPTATYTSDRAHELILAQANAISNQLYFFNVNGLGVGGVGGSIFVDPQGRVLQTSGASELIMTEVIDLDLVSRVREYGTMGTSQLWKDLGNFKGKFPIYQDDIRSGKVYKSLGPLELHKKIQN
;
A
#
# COMPACT_ATOMS: atom_id res chain seq x y z
N PRO A 1 13.40 -17.41 -15.35
CA PRO A 1 12.18 -16.89 -14.79
C PRO A 1 12.38 -16.71 -13.29
N GLY A 2 12.41 -15.45 -12.85
CA GLY A 2 12.65 -15.13 -11.44
C GLY A 2 11.49 -15.63 -10.58
N LYS A 3 11.82 -16.16 -9.43
CA LYS A 3 10.86 -16.30 -8.34
C LYS A 3 10.50 -14.87 -7.94
N GLY A 4 9.24 -14.48 -8.06
CA GLY A 4 8.78 -13.12 -7.75
C GLY A 4 9.28 -12.63 -6.39
N ARG A 5 9.42 -11.32 -6.24
CA ARG A 5 9.75 -10.69 -4.97
C ARG A 5 8.49 -10.18 -4.30
N PHE A 6 8.32 -10.56 -3.05
CA PHE A 6 7.15 -10.21 -2.26
C PHE A 6 7.58 -9.34 -1.07
N GLY A 7 6.83 -8.27 -0.85
CA GLY A 7 6.92 -7.43 0.33
C GLY A 7 5.81 -7.74 1.32
N VAL A 8 6.04 -7.42 2.58
CA VAL A 8 5.02 -7.49 3.63
C VAL A 8 5.02 -6.18 4.39
N CYS A 9 3.85 -5.60 4.57
CA CYS A 9 3.60 -4.54 5.53
C CYS A 9 2.41 -4.95 6.41
N ILE A 10 2.25 -4.35 7.58
CA ILE A 10 1.28 -4.84 8.54
C ILE A 10 0.34 -3.71 8.97
N CYS A 11 -0.97 -3.93 8.75
CA CYS A 11 -2.03 -3.12 9.32
C CYS A 11 -1.82 -1.62 9.05
N TYR A 12 -1.52 -0.85 10.08
CA TYR A 12 -1.37 0.61 10.01
C TYR A 12 -0.26 1.09 9.06
N ASP A 13 0.69 0.24 8.69
CA ASP A 13 1.74 0.56 7.71
C ASP A 13 1.18 1.03 6.35
N ILE A 14 -0.03 0.57 5.98
CA ILE A 14 -0.68 0.97 4.72
C ILE A 14 -0.92 2.48 4.60
N TRP A 15 -1.02 3.18 5.74
CA TRP A 15 -1.27 4.62 5.80
C TRP A 15 -0.03 5.45 5.46
N PHE A 16 1.15 4.83 5.43
CA PHE A 16 2.42 5.47 5.12
C PHE A 16 2.87 5.11 3.72
N PRO A 17 2.71 6.03 2.73
CA PRO A 17 3.12 5.77 1.35
C PRO A 17 4.59 5.36 1.24
N GLU A 18 5.42 5.81 2.18
CA GLU A 18 6.84 5.51 2.26
C GLU A 18 7.13 4.01 2.46
N VAL A 19 6.26 3.30 3.16
CA VAL A 19 6.42 1.85 3.40
C VAL A 19 6.28 1.10 2.09
N ALA A 20 5.17 1.28 1.37
CA ALA A 20 4.95 0.62 0.08
C ALA A 20 6.01 1.05 -0.97
N ARG A 21 6.39 2.34 -0.96
CA ARG A 21 7.43 2.88 -1.84
C ARG A 21 8.79 2.22 -1.57
N SER A 22 9.15 2.05 -0.32
CA SER A 22 10.42 1.41 0.07
C SER A 22 10.45 -0.06 -0.34
N LEU A 23 9.37 -0.80 -0.10
CA LEU A 23 9.27 -2.20 -0.53
C LEU A 23 9.39 -2.33 -2.05
N ALA A 24 8.68 -1.48 -2.80
CA ALA A 24 8.75 -1.46 -4.25
C ALA A 24 10.15 -1.08 -4.76
N TRP A 25 10.82 -0.11 -4.12
CA TRP A 25 12.19 0.28 -4.43
C TRP A 25 13.18 -0.86 -4.20
N MET A 26 12.95 -1.69 -3.17
CA MET A 26 13.72 -2.92 -2.94
C MET A 26 13.37 -4.04 -3.92
N GLY A 27 12.45 -3.80 -4.86
CA GLY A 27 12.11 -4.70 -5.94
C GLY A 27 10.87 -5.56 -5.71
N ALA A 28 10.04 -5.26 -4.71
CA ALA A 28 8.79 -5.99 -4.54
C ALA A 28 7.89 -5.84 -5.76
N GLU A 29 7.33 -6.96 -6.20
CA GLU A 29 6.37 -7.07 -7.31
C GLU A 29 4.94 -7.24 -6.79
N ALA A 30 4.82 -7.73 -5.56
CA ALA A 30 3.57 -7.76 -4.82
C ALA A 30 3.82 -7.46 -3.33
N ILE A 31 2.84 -6.84 -2.69
CA ILE A 31 2.84 -6.56 -1.25
C ILE A 31 1.63 -7.26 -0.62
N PHE A 32 1.88 -7.99 0.45
CA PHE A 32 0.86 -8.53 1.33
C PHE A 32 0.73 -7.65 2.57
N CYS A 33 -0.50 -7.21 2.84
CA CYS A 33 -0.81 -6.34 3.98
C CYS A 33 -1.93 -6.96 4.83
N PRO A 34 -1.61 -7.83 5.78
CA PRO A 34 -2.60 -8.30 6.75
C PRO A 34 -3.00 -7.17 7.69
N THR A 35 -4.30 -7.06 7.95
CA THR A 35 -4.91 -6.04 8.82
C THR A 35 -5.92 -6.66 9.78
N ALA A 36 -6.22 -5.93 10.85
CA ALA A 36 -7.28 -6.26 11.80
C ALA A 36 -8.08 -4.98 12.11
N THR A 37 -8.67 -4.40 11.07
CA THR A 37 -9.40 -3.13 11.14
C THR A 37 -10.89 -3.39 11.32
N TYR A 38 -11.46 -2.86 12.41
CA TYR A 38 -12.88 -2.98 12.76
C TYR A 38 -13.61 -1.63 12.76
N THR A 39 -12.92 -0.57 12.40
CA THR A 39 -13.44 0.81 12.39
C THR A 39 -13.84 1.26 10.98
N SER A 40 -14.42 2.46 10.88
CA SER A 40 -14.70 3.13 9.60
C SER A 40 -13.46 3.35 8.73
N ASP A 41 -12.26 3.28 9.30
CA ASP A 41 -11.00 3.39 8.58
C ASP A 41 -10.84 2.32 7.50
N ARG A 42 -11.58 1.19 7.63
CA ARG A 42 -11.54 0.15 6.60
C ARG A 42 -11.85 0.68 5.20
N ALA A 43 -12.79 1.61 5.08
CA ALA A 43 -13.13 2.22 3.80
C ALA A 43 -11.93 3.00 3.20
N HIS A 44 -11.17 3.69 4.05
CA HIS A 44 -9.95 4.39 3.61
C HIS A 44 -8.84 3.41 3.20
N GLU A 45 -8.67 2.32 3.94
CA GLU A 45 -7.66 1.30 3.63
C GLU A 45 -7.88 0.63 2.26
N LEU A 46 -9.12 0.47 1.82
CA LEU A 46 -9.41 -0.03 0.48
C LEU A 46 -8.93 0.93 -0.61
N ILE A 47 -9.11 2.24 -0.38
CA ILE A 47 -8.62 3.29 -1.28
C ILE A 47 -7.09 3.32 -1.27
N LEU A 48 -6.48 3.24 -0.07
CA LEU A 48 -5.03 3.23 0.09
C LEU A 48 -4.40 2.00 -0.56
N ALA A 49 -5.04 0.83 -0.53
CA ALA A 49 -4.56 -0.35 -1.21
C ALA A 49 -4.46 -0.12 -2.73
N GLN A 50 -5.50 0.49 -3.34
CA GLN A 50 -5.46 0.86 -4.76
C GLN A 50 -4.41 1.94 -5.05
N ALA A 51 -4.34 2.98 -4.22
CA ALA A 51 -3.35 4.04 -4.36
C ALA A 51 -1.92 3.51 -4.29
N ASN A 52 -1.64 2.61 -3.33
CA ASN A 52 -0.33 1.97 -3.19
C ASN A 52 0.01 1.07 -4.38
N ALA A 53 -0.97 0.33 -4.93
CA ALA A 53 -0.77 -0.47 -6.13
C ALA A 53 -0.40 0.39 -7.34
N ILE A 54 -1.18 1.45 -7.61
CA ILE A 54 -0.99 2.36 -8.74
C ILE A 54 0.35 3.10 -8.63
N SER A 55 0.60 3.74 -7.50
CA SER A 55 1.76 4.62 -7.33
C SER A 55 3.09 3.87 -7.29
N ASN A 56 3.08 2.58 -6.97
CA ASN A 56 4.25 1.73 -6.91
C ASN A 56 4.30 0.67 -8.04
N GLN A 57 3.26 0.60 -8.87
CA GLN A 57 3.15 -0.30 -10.02
C GLN A 57 3.45 -1.75 -9.63
N LEU A 58 2.70 -2.27 -8.64
CA LEU A 58 2.82 -3.62 -8.11
C LEU A 58 1.45 -4.16 -7.69
N TYR A 59 1.35 -5.46 -7.48
CA TYR A 59 0.16 -6.06 -6.87
C TYR A 59 0.08 -5.69 -5.39
N PHE A 60 -1.12 -5.37 -4.91
CA PHE A 60 -1.34 -5.08 -3.51
C PHE A 60 -2.48 -5.94 -2.96
N PHE A 61 -2.18 -6.76 -1.96
CA PHE A 61 -3.12 -7.69 -1.33
C PHE A 61 -3.34 -7.27 0.12
N ASN A 62 -4.44 -6.58 0.36
CA ASN A 62 -4.80 -6.17 1.71
C ASN A 62 -5.87 -7.11 2.25
N VAL A 63 -5.49 -7.90 3.26
CA VAL A 63 -6.32 -8.96 3.85
C VAL A 63 -6.73 -8.56 5.25
N ASN A 64 -8.01 -8.31 5.45
CA ASN A 64 -8.55 -7.92 6.76
C ASN A 64 -9.20 -9.12 7.48
N GLY A 65 -9.00 -9.15 8.79
CA GLY A 65 -9.63 -10.15 9.65
C GLY A 65 -11.16 -10.02 9.73
N LEU A 66 -11.78 -11.04 10.29
CA LEU A 66 -13.20 -11.10 10.62
C LEU A 66 -13.40 -11.32 12.12
N GLY A 67 -14.58 -10.99 12.63
CA GLY A 67 -14.95 -11.19 14.03
C GLY A 67 -14.28 -10.19 14.96
N VAL A 68 -13.71 -10.66 16.06
CA VAL A 68 -13.05 -9.79 17.04
C VAL A 68 -11.79 -9.18 16.41
N GLY A 69 -11.88 -7.94 15.97
CA GLY A 69 -10.74 -7.18 15.40
C GLY A 69 -10.79 -6.95 13.89
N GLY A 70 -11.86 -7.35 13.19
CA GLY A 70 -11.97 -7.06 11.77
C GLY A 70 -13.40 -7.12 11.25
N VAL A 71 -13.68 -6.30 10.23
CA VAL A 71 -14.98 -6.24 9.53
C VAL A 71 -14.96 -6.91 8.15
N GLY A 72 -13.88 -7.64 7.82
CA GLY A 72 -13.69 -8.17 6.47
C GLY A 72 -13.37 -7.09 5.45
N GLY A 73 -13.88 -7.24 4.23
CA GLY A 73 -13.66 -6.27 3.16
C GLY A 73 -12.21 -6.33 2.60
N SER A 74 -11.61 -7.51 2.49
CA SER A 74 -10.30 -7.67 1.88
C SER A 74 -10.31 -7.28 0.41
N ILE A 75 -9.18 -6.85 -0.14
CA ILE A 75 -9.06 -6.40 -1.52
C ILE A 75 -7.73 -6.86 -2.14
N PHE A 76 -7.82 -7.35 -3.38
CA PHE A 76 -6.68 -7.65 -4.24
C PHE A 76 -6.66 -6.68 -5.41
N VAL A 77 -5.53 -6.04 -5.65
CA VAL A 77 -5.37 -4.98 -6.66
C VAL A 77 -4.17 -5.29 -7.55
N ASP A 78 -4.33 -5.06 -8.87
CA ASP A 78 -3.26 -5.23 -9.84
C ASP A 78 -2.36 -3.97 -9.95
N PRO A 79 -1.21 -4.05 -10.66
CA PRO A 79 -0.28 -2.93 -10.83
C PRO A 79 -0.85 -1.70 -11.53
N GLN A 80 -2.01 -1.80 -12.15
CA GLN A 80 -2.72 -0.70 -12.80
C GLN A 80 -3.84 -0.11 -11.94
N GLY A 81 -4.01 -0.62 -10.72
CA GLY A 81 -5.04 -0.19 -9.77
C GLY A 81 -6.41 -0.86 -9.98
N ARG A 82 -6.49 -1.86 -10.86
CA ARG A 82 -7.71 -2.60 -11.07
C ARG A 82 -7.96 -3.54 -9.90
N VAL A 83 -9.16 -3.49 -9.36
CA VAL A 83 -9.59 -4.41 -8.32
C VAL A 83 -9.85 -5.79 -8.95
N LEU A 84 -9.09 -6.78 -8.53
CA LEU A 84 -9.20 -8.17 -8.99
C LEU A 84 -10.28 -8.90 -8.21
N GLN A 85 -10.23 -8.79 -6.89
CA GLN A 85 -11.19 -9.42 -5.99
C GLN A 85 -11.42 -8.55 -4.74
N THR A 86 -12.61 -8.68 -4.17
CA THR A 86 -12.96 -8.16 -2.85
C THR A 86 -13.70 -9.22 -2.05
N SER A 87 -13.52 -9.23 -0.73
CA SER A 87 -14.38 -9.99 0.17
C SER A 87 -15.43 -9.07 0.81
N GLY A 88 -16.54 -9.66 1.23
CA GLY A 88 -17.51 -9.03 2.12
C GLY A 88 -17.18 -9.23 3.59
N ALA A 89 -18.23 -9.27 4.42
CA ALA A 89 -18.16 -9.50 5.86
C ALA A 89 -18.27 -10.99 6.23
N SER A 90 -18.09 -11.90 5.27
CA SER A 90 -18.13 -13.34 5.49
C SER A 90 -16.75 -13.96 5.28
N GLU A 91 -16.50 -15.07 5.94
CA GLU A 91 -15.27 -15.85 5.75
C GLU A 91 -15.16 -16.32 4.29
N LEU A 92 -14.02 -16.07 3.67
CA LEU A 92 -13.78 -16.37 2.27
C LEU A 92 -12.30 -16.73 2.03
N ILE A 93 -12.06 -17.77 1.27
CA ILE A 93 -10.75 -18.06 0.69
C ILE A 93 -10.69 -17.38 -0.67
N MET A 94 -9.83 -16.37 -0.81
CA MET A 94 -9.60 -15.68 -2.07
C MET A 94 -8.39 -16.29 -2.77
N THR A 95 -8.55 -16.64 -4.03
CA THR A 95 -7.48 -17.17 -4.88
C THR A 95 -7.39 -16.36 -6.15
N GLU A 96 -6.16 -16.00 -6.56
CA GLU A 96 -5.92 -15.23 -7.78
C GLU A 96 -4.68 -15.74 -8.50
N VAL A 97 -4.74 -15.79 -9.82
CA VAL A 97 -3.58 -16.06 -10.68
C VAL A 97 -3.02 -14.71 -11.12
N ILE A 98 -1.81 -14.41 -10.68
CA ILE A 98 -1.14 -13.15 -11.01
C ILE A 98 -0.05 -13.35 -12.06
N ASP A 99 0.07 -12.38 -12.96
CA ASP A 99 1.13 -12.30 -13.96
C ASP A 99 2.19 -11.30 -13.49
N LEU A 100 3.31 -11.77 -12.97
CA LEU A 100 4.39 -10.91 -12.53
C LEU A 100 5.06 -10.12 -13.67
N ASP A 101 4.98 -10.62 -14.90
CA ASP A 101 5.45 -9.86 -16.06
C ASP A 101 4.61 -8.61 -16.32
N LEU A 102 3.37 -8.55 -15.84
CA LEU A 102 2.56 -7.32 -15.85
C LEU A 102 3.24 -6.21 -15.06
N VAL A 103 3.86 -6.51 -13.90
CA VAL A 103 4.60 -5.53 -13.09
C VAL A 103 5.75 -4.95 -13.93
N SER A 104 6.54 -5.83 -14.55
CA SER A 104 7.65 -5.40 -15.40
C SER A 104 7.19 -4.55 -16.58
N ARG A 105 6.13 -4.97 -17.26
CA ARG A 105 5.55 -4.20 -18.38
C ARG A 105 5.02 -2.84 -17.96
N VAL A 106 4.30 -2.76 -16.83
CA VAL A 106 3.73 -1.50 -16.34
C VAL A 106 4.84 -0.54 -15.88
N ARG A 107 5.89 -1.05 -15.24
CA ARG A 107 7.06 -0.23 -14.86
C ARG A 107 7.85 0.25 -16.07
N GLU A 108 7.95 -0.58 -17.12
CA GLU A 108 8.71 -0.24 -18.34
C GLU A 108 7.94 0.72 -19.24
N TYR A 109 6.67 0.46 -19.48
CA TYR A 109 5.89 1.18 -20.49
C TYR A 109 4.79 2.07 -19.90
N GLY A 110 4.52 1.98 -18.62
CA GLY A 110 3.38 2.64 -18.00
C GLY A 110 2.05 2.07 -18.50
N THR A 111 0.97 2.77 -18.20
CA THR A 111 -0.35 2.48 -18.76
C THR A 111 -0.48 3.18 -20.10
N MET A 112 -0.66 2.44 -21.19
CA MET A 112 -0.78 2.95 -22.55
C MET A 112 0.39 3.87 -22.98
N GLY A 113 1.60 3.59 -22.54
CA GLY A 113 2.81 4.39 -22.87
C GLY A 113 2.96 5.68 -22.07
N THR A 114 2.10 5.87 -21.06
CA THR A 114 2.18 6.99 -20.12
C THR A 114 2.49 6.48 -18.72
N SER A 115 2.62 7.35 -17.74
CA SER A 115 2.81 6.98 -16.33
C SER A 115 4.02 6.06 -16.08
N GLN A 116 5.17 6.38 -16.67
CA GLN A 116 6.43 5.66 -16.44
C GLN A 116 7.08 6.12 -15.12
N LEU A 117 6.37 5.96 -14.02
CA LEU A 117 6.64 6.60 -12.73
C LEU A 117 8.06 6.34 -12.21
N TRP A 118 8.57 5.11 -12.37
CA TRP A 118 9.91 4.76 -11.90
C TRP A 118 11.02 5.38 -12.75
N LYS A 119 10.78 5.54 -14.06
CA LYS A 119 11.72 6.22 -14.97
C LYS A 119 11.73 7.71 -14.70
N ASP A 120 10.54 8.31 -14.52
CA ASP A 120 10.42 9.73 -14.18
C ASP A 120 11.08 10.02 -12.83
N LEU A 121 10.83 9.18 -11.82
CA LEU A 121 11.47 9.29 -10.51
C LEU A 121 12.99 9.13 -10.60
N GLY A 122 13.48 8.16 -11.39
CA GLY A 122 14.92 7.94 -11.62
C GLY A 122 15.60 9.10 -12.34
N ASN A 123 14.87 9.83 -13.17
CA ASN A 123 15.36 11.02 -13.88
C ASN A 123 15.23 12.32 -13.06
N PHE A 124 14.50 12.29 -11.96
CA PHE A 124 14.32 13.45 -11.11
C PHE A 124 15.63 13.79 -10.39
N LYS A 125 16.18 14.97 -10.71
CA LYS A 125 17.46 15.44 -10.16
C LYS A 125 17.32 16.27 -8.88
N GLY A 126 16.10 16.56 -8.48
CA GLY A 126 15.81 17.23 -7.22
C GLY A 126 15.89 16.30 -6.03
N LYS A 127 15.63 16.86 -4.87
CA LYS A 127 15.49 16.11 -3.62
C LYS A 127 14.11 16.40 -3.03
N PHE A 128 13.48 15.39 -2.48
CA PHE A 128 12.23 15.58 -1.75
C PHE A 128 12.55 16.05 -0.32
N PRO A 129 12.13 17.25 0.08
CA PRO A 129 12.48 17.79 1.40
C PRO A 129 12.13 16.88 2.56
N ILE A 130 11.01 16.16 2.45
CA ILE A 130 10.54 15.22 3.47
C ILE A 130 11.51 14.06 3.75
N TYR A 131 12.42 13.75 2.81
CA TYR A 131 13.36 12.63 2.94
C TYR A 131 14.81 13.08 3.20
N GLN A 132 15.05 14.37 3.47
CA GLN A 132 16.42 14.88 3.57
C GLN A 132 16.94 15.03 4.98
N ASP A 133 16.16 15.71 5.84
CA ASP A 133 16.56 16.14 7.16
C ASP A 133 15.54 15.67 8.21
N ASP A 134 15.47 16.35 9.32
CA ASP A 134 14.45 16.08 10.32
C ASP A 134 13.05 16.32 9.71
N ILE A 135 12.26 15.28 9.60
CA ILE A 135 10.89 15.33 9.09
C ILE A 135 10.04 16.37 9.87
N ARG A 136 10.36 16.59 11.14
CA ARG A 136 9.66 17.56 11.99
C ARG A 136 9.94 19.02 11.62
N SER A 137 10.93 19.29 10.77
CA SER A 137 11.18 20.64 10.24
C SER A 137 10.06 21.13 9.31
N GLY A 138 9.21 20.23 8.84
CA GLY A 138 8.07 20.56 7.99
C GLY A 138 7.07 21.50 8.69
N LYS A 139 6.52 22.45 7.93
CA LYS A 139 5.60 23.46 8.46
C LYS A 139 4.35 22.86 9.12
N VAL A 140 3.92 21.68 8.66
CA VAL A 140 2.76 20.95 9.22
C VAL A 140 2.93 20.64 10.70
N TYR A 141 4.18 20.42 11.16
CA TYR A 141 4.45 20.05 12.55
C TYR A 141 4.39 21.23 13.53
N LYS A 142 4.36 22.49 13.03
CA LYS A 142 4.36 23.68 13.89
C LYS A 142 3.11 23.82 14.76
N SER A 143 1.99 23.27 14.31
CA SER A 143 0.70 23.33 14.99
C SER A 143 0.25 22.00 15.59
N LEU A 144 1.04 20.95 15.42
CA LEU A 144 0.70 19.63 15.95
C LEU A 144 1.17 19.50 17.40
N GLY A 145 0.30 18.98 18.25
CA GLY A 145 0.66 18.53 19.60
C GLY A 145 1.44 17.21 19.58
N PRO A 146 1.77 16.68 20.75
CA PRO A 146 2.39 15.36 20.85
C PRO A 146 1.45 14.26 20.36
N LEU A 147 2.02 13.14 19.95
CA LEU A 147 1.24 11.95 19.62
C LEU A 147 0.45 11.49 20.86
N GLU A 148 -0.86 11.50 20.74
CA GLU A 148 -1.75 10.97 21.77
C GLU A 148 -2.05 9.49 21.51
N LEU A 149 -1.65 8.65 22.45
CA LEU A 149 -2.01 7.23 22.42
C LEU A 149 -3.41 7.05 23.02
N HIS A 150 -4.22 6.21 22.40
CA HIS A 150 -5.50 5.81 22.99
C HIS A 150 -5.29 5.27 24.41
N LYS A 151 -5.90 5.92 25.38
CA LYS A 151 -5.97 5.39 26.74
C LYS A 151 -6.74 4.06 26.65
N LYS A 152 -6.12 2.96 27.11
CA LYS A 152 -6.85 1.70 27.28
C LYS A 152 -8.08 2.00 28.14
N ILE A 153 -9.26 1.73 27.62
CA ILE A 153 -10.47 1.73 28.45
C ILE A 153 -10.22 0.64 29.51
N GLN A 154 -9.99 1.09 30.74
CA GLN A 154 -9.93 0.16 31.88
C GLN A 154 -11.37 -0.30 32.11
N ASN A 155 -11.65 -1.54 31.76
CA ASN A 155 -12.87 -2.25 32.17
C ASN A 155 -12.70 -2.75 33.60
#